data_cf4c8044991896226bfd59fcb2d81ef7
#
_entry.id   cf4c8044991896226bfd59fcb2d81ef7
#
_cell.length_a   1.000
_cell.length_b   1.000
_cell.length_c   1.000
_cell.angle_alpha   90.00
_cell.angle_beta   90.00
_cell.angle_gamma   90.00
#
_symmetry.space_group_name_H-M   'P 1'
#
loop_
_entity.id
_entity.type
_entity.pdbx_description
1 polymer ?
#
loop_
_entity_poly.entity_id
_entity_poly.type
_entity_poly.pdbx_seq_one_letter_code
_entity_poly.pdbx_strand_id
1 'polypeptide(L)'
;MNNIEVYTEILSQSANLTEAPEYIRVLPLGYVSSEKGDFLVDNESFRMMKEHMEHRAIDTVIDYEHQTLKNVQAPASGWIKELVLKSNGIFAKVEWTKKARDYLKNREYKYLSPVVMVRKKDHKALQLHSFALTNTPAINGMVPIVNSEKPLLQTDIELDDTQKKICRMLNISESDFIYNMWGNVDG
;
A
#
# COMPACT_ATOMS: atom_id res chain seq x y z
N MET A 1 -18.26 24.38 -2.63
CA MET A 1 -18.59 22.96 -2.87
C MET A 1 -17.76 22.16 -1.89
N ASN A 2 -18.42 21.44 -1.01
CA ASN A 2 -17.89 21.03 0.29
C ASN A 2 -16.98 19.80 0.20
N ASN A 3 -15.79 19.87 0.78
CA ASN A 3 -14.86 18.75 0.96
C ASN A 3 -15.47 17.50 1.66
N ILE A 4 -16.64 17.64 2.24
CA ILE A 4 -17.38 16.56 2.92
C ILE A 4 -17.99 15.57 1.93
N GLU A 5 -18.44 16.00 0.75
CA GLU A 5 -19.02 15.09 -0.26
C GLU A 5 -18.00 14.13 -0.85
N VAL A 6 -16.75 14.57 -1.04
CA VAL A 6 -15.66 13.73 -1.56
C VAL A 6 -15.29 12.62 -0.56
N TYR A 7 -15.33 12.91 0.75
CA TYR A 7 -15.08 11.91 1.80
C TYR A 7 -16.22 10.88 1.91
N THR A 8 -17.44 11.29 1.64
CA THR A 8 -18.63 10.41 1.70
C THR A 8 -18.63 9.41 0.52
N GLU A 9 -18.16 9.83 -0.66
CA GLU A 9 -18.03 8.95 -1.83
C GLU A 9 -16.93 7.89 -1.63
N ILE A 10 -15.79 8.26 -1.02
CA ILE A 10 -14.71 7.31 -0.67
C ILE A 10 -15.17 6.31 0.40
N LEU A 11 -16.01 6.72 1.33
CA LEU A 11 -16.56 5.85 2.38
C LEU A 11 -17.69 4.94 1.87
N SER A 12 -18.44 5.34 0.84
CA SER A 12 -19.49 4.50 0.26
C SER A 12 -18.96 3.38 -0.64
N GLN A 13 -17.75 3.50 -1.19
CA GLN A 13 -17.08 2.42 -1.92
C GLN A 13 -16.49 1.33 -1.01
N SER A 14 -16.42 1.54 0.30
CA SER A 14 -15.96 0.53 1.25
C SER A 14 -17.01 -0.53 1.63
N ALA A 15 -18.19 -0.49 1.03
CA ALA A 15 -19.33 -1.30 1.45
C ALA A 15 -19.35 -2.76 0.96
N ASN A 16 -18.43 -3.17 0.08
CA ASN A 16 -18.31 -4.56 -0.38
C ASN A 16 -16.93 -5.13 -0.03
N LEU A 17 -16.72 -5.45 1.24
CA LEU A 17 -15.50 -6.08 1.79
C LEU A 17 -15.14 -7.47 1.19
N THR A 18 -15.93 -7.95 0.24
CA THR A 18 -15.76 -9.25 -0.44
C THR A 18 -15.25 -9.13 -1.87
N GLU A 19 -15.13 -7.92 -2.42
CA GLU A 19 -14.64 -7.71 -3.78
C GLU A 19 -13.18 -7.28 -3.80
N ALA A 20 -12.47 -7.65 -4.87
CA ALA A 20 -11.08 -7.25 -5.07
C ALA A 20 -11.01 -5.71 -5.22
N PRO A 21 -10.30 -4.99 -4.33
CA PRO A 21 -10.29 -3.53 -4.33
C PRO A 21 -9.57 -2.98 -5.55
N GLU A 22 -10.03 -1.82 -6.04
CA GLU A 22 -9.39 -1.11 -7.13
C GLU A 22 -8.07 -0.45 -6.69
N TYR A 23 -8.00 0.03 -5.44
CA TYR A 23 -6.79 0.64 -4.86
C TYR A 23 -6.27 -0.20 -3.71
N ILE A 24 -4.98 -0.58 -3.79
CA ILE A 24 -4.30 -1.37 -2.77
C ILE A 24 -3.01 -0.72 -2.34
N ARG A 25 -2.63 -0.86 -1.08
CA ARG A 25 -1.31 -0.46 -0.60
C ARG A 25 -0.27 -1.46 -1.08
N VAL A 26 0.71 -0.97 -1.85
CA VAL A 26 1.78 -1.79 -2.44
C VAL A 26 3.09 -1.73 -1.66
N LEU A 27 3.35 -0.60 -0.98
CA LEU A 27 4.50 -0.40 -0.09
C LEU A 27 4.12 0.49 1.08
N PRO A 28 4.54 0.17 2.32
CA PRO A 28 4.52 1.13 3.42
C PRO A 28 5.57 2.22 3.20
N LEU A 29 5.43 3.39 3.87
CA LEU A 29 6.49 4.41 3.96
C LEU A 29 7.43 4.11 5.13
N GLY A 30 8.65 4.65 5.06
CA GLY A 30 9.68 4.47 6.06
C GLY A 30 10.58 3.26 5.81
N TYR A 31 11.19 2.75 6.87
CA TYR A 31 12.01 1.55 6.81
C TYR A 31 11.14 0.30 6.69
N VAL A 32 11.41 -0.47 5.66
CA VAL A 32 10.67 -1.69 5.32
C VAL A 32 11.55 -2.89 5.58
N SER A 33 11.11 -3.77 6.48
CA SER A 33 11.79 -5.03 6.74
C SER A 33 11.31 -6.12 5.78
N SER A 34 12.25 -6.84 5.17
CA SER A 34 11.93 -7.96 4.28
C SER A 34 12.93 -9.10 4.41
N GLU A 35 12.48 -10.30 4.04
CA GLU A 35 13.34 -11.50 3.99
C GLU A 35 14.52 -11.38 3.01
N LYS A 36 14.46 -10.43 2.07
CA LYS A 36 15.50 -10.17 1.06
C LYS A 36 16.43 -9.02 1.43
N GLY A 37 16.27 -8.44 2.62
CA GLY A 37 17.00 -7.28 3.12
C GLY A 37 16.10 -6.06 3.26
N ASP A 38 16.48 -5.20 4.20
CA ASP A 38 15.71 -4.00 4.55
C ASP A 38 15.98 -2.86 3.56
N PHE A 39 14.99 -1.99 3.38
CA PHE A 39 15.11 -0.85 2.48
C PHE A 39 14.23 0.32 2.95
N LEU A 40 14.52 1.51 2.43
CA LEU A 40 13.80 2.75 2.72
C LEU A 40 12.81 3.06 1.57
N VAL A 41 11.60 3.46 1.95
CA VAL A 41 10.57 3.98 1.03
C VAL A 41 10.16 5.38 1.48
N ASP A 42 10.39 6.39 0.64
CA ASP A 42 10.08 7.79 0.92
C ASP A 42 9.50 8.51 -0.31
N ASN A 43 9.39 9.84 -0.24
CA ASN A 43 8.89 10.66 -1.34
C ASN A 43 9.76 10.55 -2.61
N GLU A 44 11.09 10.40 -2.47
CA GLU A 44 11.98 10.17 -3.61
C GLU A 44 11.69 8.81 -4.25
N SER A 45 11.50 7.78 -3.43
CA SER A 45 11.11 6.44 -3.87
C SER A 45 9.84 6.49 -4.73
N PHE A 46 8.80 7.15 -4.24
CA PHE A 46 7.54 7.29 -4.97
C PHE A 46 7.74 8.01 -6.32
N ARG A 47 8.44 9.15 -6.31
CA ARG A 47 8.69 9.93 -7.52
C ARG A 47 9.44 9.09 -8.57
N MET A 48 10.53 8.42 -8.17
CA MET A 48 11.33 7.59 -9.08
C MET A 48 10.55 6.39 -9.63
N MET A 49 9.73 5.73 -8.79
CA MET A 49 8.87 4.62 -9.22
C MET A 49 7.83 5.09 -10.24
N LYS A 50 7.21 6.24 -9.98
CA LYS A 50 6.21 6.82 -10.87
C LYS A 50 6.82 7.24 -12.21
N GLU A 51 7.94 7.99 -12.20
CA GLU A 51 8.68 8.38 -13.39
C GLU A 51 9.11 7.17 -14.23
N HIS A 52 9.59 6.09 -13.57
CA HIS A 52 9.97 4.86 -14.26
C HIS A 52 8.77 4.19 -14.95
N MET A 53 7.63 4.13 -14.27
CA MET A 53 6.40 3.56 -14.82
C MET A 53 5.89 4.34 -16.03
N GLU A 54 5.88 5.68 -15.92
CA GLU A 54 5.48 6.58 -17.01
C GLU A 54 6.43 6.49 -18.22
N HIS A 55 7.74 6.42 -17.97
CA HIS A 55 8.74 6.29 -19.04
C HIS A 55 8.63 4.96 -19.80
N ARG A 56 8.29 3.87 -19.11
CA ARG A 56 8.09 2.57 -19.77
C ARG A 56 6.84 2.54 -20.66
N ALA A 57 5.84 3.37 -20.37
CA ALA A 57 4.57 3.45 -21.09
C ALA A 57 3.85 2.09 -21.27
N ILE A 58 4.09 1.15 -20.35
CA ILE A 58 3.39 -0.14 -20.26
C ILE A 58 2.96 -0.39 -18.83
N ASP A 59 1.83 -1.06 -18.67
CA ASP A 59 1.32 -1.44 -17.37
C ASP A 59 2.28 -2.39 -16.65
N THR A 60 2.45 -2.23 -15.34
CA THR A 60 3.24 -3.16 -14.54
C THR A 60 2.40 -4.38 -14.17
N VAL A 61 2.91 -5.56 -14.48
CA VAL A 61 2.22 -6.82 -14.27
C VAL A 61 2.12 -7.19 -12.79
N ILE A 62 0.97 -7.74 -12.41
CA ILE A 62 0.81 -8.56 -11.22
C ILE A 62 0.66 -10.00 -11.69
N ASP A 63 1.59 -10.88 -11.36
CA ASP A 63 1.54 -12.30 -11.69
C ASP A 63 1.06 -13.15 -10.50
N TYR A 64 1.26 -14.47 -10.56
CA TYR A 64 1.06 -15.40 -9.46
C TYR A 64 2.43 -15.94 -9.03
N GLU A 65 2.73 -15.88 -7.71
CA GLU A 65 3.92 -16.50 -7.09
C GLU A 65 5.25 -16.09 -7.75
N HIS A 66 5.37 -14.84 -8.22
CA HIS A 66 6.55 -14.31 -8.89
C HIS A 66 7.01 -15.14 -10.11
N GLN A 67 6.05 -15.66 -10.88
CA GLN A 67 6.34 -16.45 -12.07
C GLN A 67 7.08 -15.65 -13.15
N THR A 68 6.84 -14.32 -13.23
CA THR A 68 7.58 -13.40 -14.12
C THR A 68 9.10 -13.42 -13.89
N LEU A 69 9.56 -13.81 -12.70
CA LEU A 69 10.99 -13.94 -12.38
C LEU A 69 11.56 -15.32 -12.67
N LYS A 70 10.72 -16.26 -13.14
CA LYS A 70 11.08 -17.66 -13.37
C LYS A 70 10.99 -17.96 -14.86
N ASN A 71 11.66 -18.99 -15.32
CA ASN A 71 11.53 -19.45 -16.70
C ASN A 71 10.32 -20.39 -16.86
N VAL A 72 9.12 -19.85 -16.59
CA VAL A 72 7.85 -20.54 -16.67
C VAL A 72 6.78 -19.63 -17.26
N GLN A 73 5.64 -20.18 -17.65
CA GLN A 73 4.49 -19.38 -18.06
C GLN A 73 4.02 -18.51 -16.88
N ALA A 74 3.89 -17.19 -17.11
CA ALA A 74 3.55 -16.20 -16.09
C ALA A 74 2.26 -15.44 -16.48
N PRO A 75 1.07 -16.04 -16.31
CA PRO A 75 -0.18 -15.35 -16.58
C PRO A 75 -0.37 -14.18 -15.61
N ALA A 76 -0.91 -13.07 -16.12
CA ALA A 76 -1.24 -11.93 -15.29
C ALA A 76 -2.45 -12.23 -14.38
N SER A 77 -2.36 -11.79 -13.13
CA SER A 77 -3.49 -11.71 -12.20
C SER A 77 -4.14 -10.33 -12.24
N GLY A 78 -3.37 -9.32 -12.62
CA GLY A 78 -3.81 -7.93 -12.75
C GLY A 78 -2.71 -7.04 -13.30
N TRP A 79 -3.05 -5.76 -13.41
CA TRP A 79 -2.19 -4.73 -13.97
C TRP A 79 -2.23 -3.47 -13.10
N ILE A 80 -1.07 -2.94 -12.76
CA ILE A 80 -0.96 -1.64 -12.10
C ILE A 80 -1.09 -0.55 -13.15
N LYS A 81 -2.09 0.31 -12.98
CA LYS A 81 -2.39 1.43 -13.89
C LYS A 81 -1.79 2.73 -13.42
N GLU A 82 -1.70 2.93 -12.11
CA GLU A 82 -1.29 4.19 -11.50
C GLU A 82 -0.71 3.96 -10.12
N LEU A 83 0.25 4.81 -9.70
CA LEU A 83 0.75 4.88 -8.33
C LEU A 83 0.27 6.18 -7.68
N VAL A 84 -0.18 6.08 -6.44
CA VAL A 84 -0.65 7.21 -5.62
C VAL A 84 0.05 7.19 -4.28
N LEU A 85 0.65 8.33 -3.90
CA LEU A 85 1.23 8.50 -2.56
C LEU A 85 0.13 8.90 -1.57
N LYS A 86 0.04 8.19 -0.45
CA LYS A 86 -0.82 8.52 0.69
C LYS A 86 0.03 8.59 1.96
N SER A 87 -0.52 9.13 3.04
CA SER A 87 0.19 9.31 4.31
C SER A 87 0.78 8.02 4.91
N ASN A 88 0.18 6.87 4.63
CA ASN A 88 0.57 5.57 5.18
C ASN A 88 1.20 4.60 4.16
N GLY A 89 1.54 5.07 2.95
CA GLY A 89 2.19 4.22 1.95
C GLY A 89 1.99 4.63 0.50
N ILE A 90 2.63 3.90 -0.38
CA ILE A 90 2.39 3.96 -1.82
C ILE A 90 1.25 3.01 -2.14
N PHE A 91 0.24 3.53 -2.81
CA PHE A 91 -0.92 2.79 -3.28
C PHE A 91 -0.86 2.64 -4.79
N ALA A 92 -1.50 1.60 -5.30
CA ALA A 92 -1.63 1.38 -6.73
C ALA A 92 -3.11 1.22 -7.11
N LYS A 93 -3.48 1.80 -8.24
CA LYS A 93 -4.72 1.48 -8.93
C LYS A 93 -4.51 0.19 -9.71
N VAL A 94 -5.39 -0.80 -9.49
CA VAL A 94 -5.25 -2.15 -10.05
C VAL A 94 -6.44 -2.51 -10.90
N GLU A 95 -6.16 -3.03 -12.08
CA GLU A 95 -7.12 -3.72 -12.92
C GLU A 95 -6.92 -5.23 -12.78
N TRP A 96 -7.81 -5.89 -12.01
CA TRP A 96 -7.74 -7.32 -11.76
C TRP A 96 -8.35 -8.14 -12.91
N THR A 97 -7.74 -9.27 -13.24
CA THR A 97 -8.37 -10.26 -14.09
C THR A 97 -9.57 -10.91 -13.38
N LYS A 98 -10.50 -11.48 -14.14
CA LYS A 98 -11.65 -12.20 -13.57
C LYS A 98 -11.19 -13.30 -12.61
N LYS A 99 -10.21 -14.11 -13.02
CA LYS A 99 -9.66 -15.20 -12.20
C LYS A 99 -9.07 -14.71 -10.88
N ALA A 100 -8.35 -13.59 -10.92
CA ALA A 100 -7.78 -13.01 -9.70
C ALA A 100 -8.87 -12.49 -8.75
N ARG A 101 -9.94 -11.86 -9.27
CA ARG A 101 -11.08 -11.46 -8.45
C ARG A 101 -11.74 -12.66 -7.76
N ASP A 102 -11.93 -13.76 -8.48
CA ASP A 102 -12.50 -14.98 -7.90
C ASP A 102 -11.59 -15.55 -6.79
N TYR A 103 -10.28 -15.59 -7.00
CA TYR A 103 -9.30 -16.04 -6.01
C TYR A 103 -9.27 -15.15 -4.76
N LEU A 104 -9.30 -13.83 -4.94
CA LEU A 104 -9.33 -12.88 -3.82
C LEU A 104 -10.63 -12.98 -3.03
N LYS A 105 -11.77 -13.09 -3.71
CA LYS A 105 -13.08 -13.27 -3.10
C LYS A 105 -13.17 -14.56 -2.28
N ASN A 106 -12.61 -15.66 -2.80
CA ASN A 106 -12.59 -16.96 -2.13
C ASN A 106 -11.43 -17.09 -1.12
N ARG A 107 -10.58 -16.04 -0.99
CA ARG A 107 -9.39 -16.02 -0.13
C ARG A 107 -8.37 -17.12 -0.45
N GLU A 108 -8.32 -17.56 -1.69
CA GLU A 108 -7.29 -18.48 -2.18
C GLU A 108 -5.92 -17.79 -2.28
N TYR A 109 -5.94 -16.46 -2.58
CA TYR A 109 -4.80 -15.55 -2.44
C TYR A 109 -5.14 -14.42 -1.49
N LYS A 110 -4.14 -13.94 -0.74
CA LYS A 110 -4.35 -13.01 0.36
C LYS A 110 -3.50 -11.75 0.27
N TYR A 111 -2.27 -11.85 -0.20
CA TYR A 111 -1.30 -10.77 -0.16
C TYR A 111 -0.78 -10.39 -1.55
N LEU A 112 -0.28 -9.15 -1.63
CA LEU A 112 0.54 -8.68 -2.74
C LEU A 112 2.01 -8.64 -2.30
N SER A 113 2.91 -9.11 -3.16
CA SER A 113 4.35 -9.02 -2.96
C SER A 113 4.99 -8.23 -4.10
N PRO A 114 5.52 -7.02 -3.84
CA PRO A 114 6.24 -6.23 -4.86
C PRO A 114 7.66 -6.76 -5.08
N VAL A 115 8.14 -6.67 -6.32
CA VAL A 115 9.55 -6.83 -6.67
C VAL A 115 10.15 -5.44 -6.79
N VAL A 116 10.98 -5.08 -5.82
CA VAL A 116 11.53 -3.74 -5.64
C VAL A 116 13.00 -3.73 -6.04
N MET A 117 13.40 -2.75 -6.83
CA MET A 117 14.81 -2.47 -7.13
C MET A 117 15.33 -1.43 -6.14
N VAL A 118 16.33 -1.83 -5.35
CA VAL A 118 16.88 -1.03 -4.26
C VAL A 118 18.27 -0.51 -4.65
N ARG A 119 18.50 0.78 -4.43
CA ARG A 119 19.80 1.42 -4.65
C ARG A 119 20.80 0.98 -3.57
N LYS A 120 21.93 0.41 -3.98
CA LYS A 120 22.93 -0.15 -3.04
C LYS A 120 23.56 0.89 -2.10
N LYS A 121 23.64 2.15 -2.53
CA LYS A 121 24.33 3.22 -1.80
C LYS A 121 23.66 3.55 -0.46
N ASP A 122 22.32 3.56 -0.43
CA ASP A 122 21.51 4.06 0.68
C ASP A 122 20.30 3.19 0.97
N HIS A 123 20.23 2.02 0.35
CA HIS A 123 19.13 1.05 0.49
C HIS A 123 17.75 1.61 0.15
N LYS A 124 17.68 2.67 -0.68
CA LYS A 124 16.43 3.28 -1.07
C LYS A 124 15.77 2.53 -2.23
N ALA A 125 14.49 2.26 -2.10
CA ALA A 125 13.67 1.65 -3.14
C ALA A 125 13.38 2.67 -4.26
N LEU A 126 13.75 2.38 -5.50
CA LEU A 126 13.62 3.34 -6.60
C LEU A 126 12.76 2.87 -7.77
N GLN A 127 12.50 1.58 -7.89
CA GLN A 127 11.79 1.04 -9.03
C GLN A 127 10.97 -0.19 -8.63
N LEU A 128 9.81 -0.32 -9.23
CA LEU A 128 8.96 -1.51 -9.17
C LEU A 128 9.12 -2.28 -10.49
N HIS A 129 9.54 -3.54 -10.39
CA HIS A 129 9.68 -4.41 -11.56
C HIS A 129 8.36 -5.10 -11.91
N SER A 130 7.75 -5.75 -10.92
CA SER A 130 6.51 -6.52 -11.03
C SER A 130 5.92 -6.74 -9.65
N PHE A 131 4.74 -7.32 -9.61
CA PHE A 131 4.09 -7.74 -8.37
C PHE A 131 3.63 -9.19 -8.49
N ALA A 132 3.40 -9.83 -7.37
CA ALA A 132 2.79 -11.14 -7.34
C ALA A 132 1.62 -11.21 -6.36
N LEU A 133 0.54 -11.85 -6.76
CA LEU A 133 -0.43 -12.42 -5.84
C LEU A 133 0.20 -13.65 -5.19
N THR A 134 0.26 -13.67 -3.85
CA THR A 134 0.91 -14.74 -3.09
C THR A 134 0.31 -14.87 -1.69
N ASN A 135 0.57 -15.99 -1.04
CA ASN A 135 0.26 -16.19 0.38
C ASN A 135 1.49 -16.04 1.28
N THR A 136 2.69 -15.87 0.70
CA THR A 136 3.96 -15.72 1.40
C THR A 136 4.73 -14.49 0.89
N PRO A 137 4.29 -13.26 1.22
CA PRO A 137 4.98 -12.05 0.80
C PRO A 137 6.32 -11.91 1.52
N ALA A 138 7.36 -11.43 0.81
CA ALA A 138 8.69 -11.25 1.38
C ALA A 138 8.79 -10.05 2.35
N ILE A 139 7.89 -9.06 2.23
CA ILE A 139 7.84 -7.90 3.12
C ILE A 139 7.05 -8.26 4.37
N ASN A 140 7.64 -8.02 5.54
CA ASN A 140 6.98 -8.23 6.82
C ASN A 140 5.83 -7.22 7.03
N GLY A 141 4.75 -7.66 7.67
CA GLY A 141 3.61 -6.78 7.99
C GLY A 141 2.77 -6.33 6.80
N MET A 142 2.85 -7.02 5.65
CA MET A 142 1.92 -6.77 4.54
C MET A 142 0.49 -7.06 4.95
N VAL A 143 -0.41 -6.11 4.63
CA VAL A 143 -1.84 -6.25 4.90
C VAL A 143 -2.52 -7.10 3.84
N PRO A 144 -3.55 -7.89 4.20
CA PRO A 144 -4.36 -8.60 3.22
C PRO A 144 -5.01 -7.64 2.21
N ILE A 145 -5.07 -8.05 0.93
CA ILE A 145 -5.70 -7.27 -0.14
C ILE A 145 -7.20 -7.10 0.13
N VAL A 146 -7.86 -8.18 0.52
CA VAL A 146 -9.27 -8.16 0.94
C VAL A 146 -9.32 -8.39 2.43
N ASN A 147 -9.64 -7.37 3.18
CA ASN A 147 -9.85 -7.46 4.63
C ASN A 147 -11.31 -7.82 4.90
N SER A 148 -11.53 -8.90 5.66
CA SER A 148 -12.83 -9.21 6.23
C SER A 148 -13.11 -8.45 7.52
N GLU A 149 -12.11 -7.80 8.07
CA GLU A 149 -12.22 -6.92 9.22
C GLU A 149 -12.19 -5.47 8.73
N LYS A 150 -13.01 -4.62 9.36
CA LYS A 150 -13.00 -3.17 9.09
C LYS A 150 -11.54 -2.70 8.96
N PRO A 151 -11.21 -1.85 7.97
CA PRO A 151 -9.95 -1.13 8.03
C PRO A 151 -9.90 -0.51 9.43
N LEU A 152 -8.81 -0.69 10.15
CA LEU A 152 -8.51 0.20 11.27
C LEU A 152 -8.49 1.60 10.66
N LEU A 153 -9.61 2.28 10.73
CA LEU A 153 -9.68 3.69 10.45
C LEU A 153 -8.67 4.30 11.41
N GLN A 154 -7.88 5.24 10.95
CA GLN A 154 -7.01 6.06 11.81
C GLN A 154 -7.77 6.71 13.00
N THR A 155 -9.09 6.52 13.06
CA THR A 155 -9.99 6.92 14.16
C THR A 155 -10.01 5.96 15.36
N ASP A 156 -9.36 4.78 15.27
CA ASP A 156 -9.36 3.79 16.37
C ASP A 156 -8.06 3.85 17.22
N ILE A 157 -7.19 4.84 17.00
CA ILE A 157 -6.17 5.20 17.98
C ILE A 157 -6.88 6.10 19.00
N GLU A 158 -7.51 5.50 20.00
CA GLU A 158 -7.96 6.25 21.17
C GLU A 158 -6.72 6.70 21.93
N LEU A 159 -6.53 8.01 22.01
CA LEU A 159 -5.54 8.61 22.89
C LEU A 159 -5.91 8.28 24.34
N ASP A 160 -4.93 7.92 25.14
CA ASP A 160 -5.13 7.80 26.58
C ASP A 160 -5.45 9.16 27.24
N ASP A 161 -5.91 9.14 28.49
CA ASP A 161 -6.32 10.38 29.17
C ASP A 161 -5.18 11.39 29.33
N THR A 162 -3.93 10.91 29.41
CA THR A 162 -2.73 11.75 29.50
C THR A 162 -2.48 12.44 28.15
N GLN A 163 -2.57 11.72 27.06
CA GLN A 163 -2.41 12.25 25.70
C GLN A 163 -3.51 13.24 25.35
N LYS A 164 -4.78 12.95 25.68
CA LYS A 164 -5.91 13.88 25.54
C LYS A 164 -5.69 15.17 26.36
N LYS A 165 -5.13 15.06 27.56
CA LYS A 165 -4.77 16.23 28.38
C LYS A 165 -3.67 17.06 27.73
N ILE A 166 -2.66 16.43 27.16
CA ILE A 166 -1.58 17.13 26.42
C ILE A 166 -2.16 17.89 25.22
N CYS A 167 -3.05 17.26 24.43
CA CYS A 167 -3.72 17.91 23.30
C CYS A 167 -4.44 19.21 23.74
N ARG A 168 -5.19 19.13 24.85
CA ARG A 168 -5.91 20.30 25.40
C ARG A 168 -4.96 21.38 25.89
N MET A 169 -3.84 21.01 26.56
CA MET A 169 -2.84 21.97 27.04
C MET A 169 -2.09 22.67 25.91
N LEU A 170 -1.84 21.99 24.81
CA LEU A 170 -1.14 22.53 23.64
C LEU A 170 -2.11 23.16 22.62
N ASN A 171 -3.40 23.11 22.87
CA ASN A 171 -4.46 23.58 21.96
C ASN A 171 -4.32 23.00 20.53
N ILE A 172 -3.98 21.73 20.43
CA ILE A 172 -3.91 20.97 19.19
C ILE A 172 -5.02 19.93 19.13
N SER A 173 -5.49 19.59 17.92
CA SER A 173 -6.48 18.52 17.75
C SER A 173 -5.87 17.14 18.06
N GLU A 174 -6.71 16.20 18.51
CA GLU A 174 -6.27 14.80 18.73
C GLU A 174 -5.72 14.19 17.43
N SER A 175 -6.30 14.53 16.28
CA SER A 175 -5.82 14.11 14.96
C SER A 175 -4.44 14.69 14.62
N ASP A 176 -4.17 15.97 14.95
CA ASP A 176 -2.84 16.58 14.73
C ASP A 176 -1.80 16.00 15.67
N PHE A 177 -2.20 15.68 16.91
CA PHE A 177 -1.33 15.02 17.88
C PHE A 177 -0.93 13.62 17.39
N ILE A 178 -1.90 12.82 16.93
CA ILE A 178 -1.67 11.50 16.33
C ILE A 178 -0.76 11.63 15.11
N TYR A 179 -1.03 12.58 14.22
CA TYR A 179 -0.22 12.84 13.04
C TYR A 179 1.24 13.20 13.38
N ASN A 180 1.46 14.05 14.39
CA ASN A 180 2.81 14.47 14.82
C ASN A 180 3.57 13.38 15.59
N MET A 181 2.87 12.53 16.35
CA MET A 181 3.49 11.41 17.08
C MET A 181 3.92 10.26 16.19
N TRP A 182 3.16 10.03 15.09
CA TRP A 182 3.35 8.88 14.21
C TRP A 182 3.69 9.27 12.76
N GLY A 183 3.58 10.56 12.40
CA GLY A 183 3.83 11.12 11.07
C GLY A 183 5.18 11.80 10.89
N ASN A 184 5.87 12.18 11.96
CA ASN A 184 7.20 12.78 11.93
C ASN A 184 8.25 11.79 12.44
N VAL A 185 8.67 10.86 11.60
CA VAL A 185 10.01 10.25 11.68
C VAL A 185 10.85 10.84 10.56
N ASP A 186 10.96 12.19 10.57
CA ASP A 186 11.93 12.94 9.79
C ASP A 186 12.67 13.87 10.75
N GLY A 187 13.82 13.40 11.20
CA GLY A 187 14.86 14.14 11.88
C GLY A 187 16.19 13.69 11.34
#